data_2a76ed2d7da0aa74a4cd84f5967df9b1
#
_entry.id   2a76ed2d7da0aa74a4cd84f5967df9b1
#
_cell.length_a   1.000
_cell.length_b   1.000
_cell.length_c   1.000
_cell.angle_alpha   90.00
_cell.angle_beta   90.00
_cell.angle_gamma   90.00
#
_symmetry.space_group_name_H-M   'P 1'
#
loop_
_entity.id
_entity.type
_entity.pdbx_description
1 polymer ?
#
loop_
_entity_poly.entity_id
_entity_poly.type
_entity_poly.pdbx_seq_one_letter_code
_entity_poly.pdbx_strand_id
1 'polypeptide(L)'
;MAQTFDIFLIVMALLALVVFAALHFFEAGYGYLFNPKYGPPVPNKIGWVLMESPVFVAMCVLWLLSERTWEAGPLTLFALFQAHYLQRAFIFPLLMRGASKMPLGIVVMGMCFNTLNALMQGGWIFYVSPEGYYADWFAQPYIYIG
;
A
#
# COMPACT_ATOMS: atom_id res chain seq x y z
N MET A 1 -2.45 12.66 -18.67
CA MET A 1 -2.03 11.82 -17.52
C MET A 1 -2.50 12.42 -16.18
N ALA A 2 -2.21 13.69 -15.87
CA ALA A 2 -2.65 14.33 -14.62
C ALA A 2 -4.17 14.25 -14.38
N GLN A 3 -5.00 14.64 -15.34
CA GLN A 3 -6.46 14.60 -15.19
C GLN A 3 -7.01 13.18 -14.90
N THR A 4 -6.46 12.16 -15.55
CA THR A 4 -6.84 10.75 -15.27
C THR A 4 -6.44 10.34 -13.86
N PHE A 5 -5.31 10.83 -13.38
CA PHE A 5 -4.83 10.57 -12.03
C PHE A 5 -5.69 11.30 -10.99
N ASP A 6 -6.12 12.53 -11.25
CA ASP A 6 -7.04 13.27 -10.36
C ASP A 6 -8.38 12.54 -10.22
N ILE A 7 -8.93 12.03 -11.33
CA ILE A 7 -10.15 11.21 -11.31
C ILE A 7 -9.91 9.95 -10.46
N PHE A 8 -8.77 9.29 -10.64
CA PHE A 8 -8.41 8.12 -9.83
C PHE A 8 -8.36 8.46 -8.33
N LEU A 9 -7.75 9.58 -7.94
CA LEU A 9 -7.71 10.02 -6.54
C LEU A 9 -9.11 10.31 -5.98
N ILE A 10 -9.98 10.95 -6.75
CA ILE A 10 -11.38 11.20 -6.36
C ILE A 10 -12.11 9.87 -6.13
N VAL A 11 -11.97 8.92 -7.04
CA VAL A 11 -12.56 7.57 -6.90
C VAL A 11 -12.04 6.88 -5.65
N MET A 12 -10.74 6.95 -5.37
CA MET A 12 -10.13 6.38 -4.15
C MET A 12 -10.65 7.04 -2.89
N ALA A 13 -10.83 8.36 -2.88
CA ALA A 13 -11.40 9.08 -1.74
C ALA A 13 -12.86 8.68 -1.49
N LEU A 14 -13.67 8.57 -2.53
CA LEU A 14 -15.05 8.09 -2.42
C LEU A 14 -15.12 6.64 -1.94
N LEU A 15 -14.25 5.77 -2.46
CA LEU A 15 -14.14 4.39 -2.01
C LEU A 15 -13.77 4.32 -0.51
N ALA A 16 -12.83 5.15 -0.06
CA ALA A 16 -12.44 5.22 1.35
C ALA A 16 -13.62 5.63 2.24
N LEU A 17 -14.44 6.60 1.83
CA LEU A 17 -15.64 7.00 2.54
C LEU A 17 -16.68 5.89 2.61
N VAL A 18 -16.89 5.17 1.50
CA VAL A 18 -17.81 4.02 1.45
C VAL A 18 -17.34 2.90 2.38
N VAL A 19 -16.05 2.55 2.33
CA VAL A 19 -15.47 1.53 3.21
C VAL A 19 -15.56 1.96 4.68
N PHE A 20 -15.24 3.22 4.98
CA PHE A 20 -15.37 3.76 6.35
C PHE A 20 -16.81 3.64 6.87
N ALA A 21 -17.80 4.03 6.07
CA ALA A 21 -19.21 3.89 6.43
C ALA A 21 -19.62 2.41 6.59
N ALA A 22 -19.18 1.54 5.69
CA ALA A 22 -19.47 0.11 5.74
C ALA A 22 -18.94 -0.56 7.01
N LEU A 23 -17.75 -0.16 7.48
CA LEU A 23 -17.15 -0.71 8.70
C LEU A 23 -17.92 -0.39 9.99
N HIS A 24 -18.86 0.55 9.96
CA HIS A 24 -19.80 0.75 11.07
C HIS A 24 -20.87 -0.36 11.16
N PHE A 25 -21.15 -1.05 10.07
CA PHE A 25 -22.18 -2.06 9.95
C PHE A 25 -21.62 -3.48 9.81
N PHE A 26 -20.36 -3.61 9.35
CA PHE A 26 -19.72 -4.90 9.10
C PHE A 26 -18.42 -5.02 9.89
N GLU A 27 -18.32 -6.09 10.68
CA GLU A 27 -17.09 -6.40 11.40
C GLU A 27 -16.04 -6.96 10.45
N ALA A 28 -14.82 -6.44 10.53
CA ALA A 28 -13.68 -7.00 9.81
C ALA A 28 -13.32 -8.37 10.40
N GLY A 29 -13.61 -9.43 9.65
CA GLY A 29 -13.58 -10.81 10.12
C GLY A 29 -12.20 -11.47 10.12
N TYR A 30 -11.17 -10.88 10.76
CA TYR A 30 -9.84 -11.48 10.88
C TYR A 30 -9.33 -11.55 12.32
N GLY A 31 -8.32 -12.35 12.58
CA GLY A 31 -7.77 -12.55 13.91
C GLY A 31 -8.75 -13.26 14.83
N TYR A 32 -9.04 -12.67 16.00
CA TYR A 32 -10.05 -13.16 16.93
C TYR A 32 -11.47 -13.13 16.37
N LEU A 33 -11.71 -12.29 15.37
CA LEU A 33 -13.02 -12.11 14.72
C LEU A 33 -13.12 -12.93 13.43
N PHE A 34 -12.40 -14.05 13.33
CA PHE A 34 -12.48 -14.92 12.15
C PHE A 34 -13.93 -15.22 11.78
N ASN A 35 -14.35 -14.79 10.59
CA ASN A 35 -15.70 -15.01 10.10
C ASN A 35 -15.66 -15.83 8.79
N PRO A 36 -16.15 -17.08 8.77
CA PRO A 36 -16.12 -17.96 7.60
C PRO A 36 -16.92 -17.43 6.41
N LYS A 37 -17.81 -16.45 6.60
CA LYS A 37 -18.54 -15.79 5.50
C LYS A 37 -17.61 -15.13 4.47
N TYR A 38 -16.40 -14.74 4.88
CA TYR A 38 -15.41 -14.12 4.00
C TYR A 38 -14.48 -15.12 3.29
N GLY A 39 -14.83 -16.42 3.28
CA GLY A 39 -14.16 -17.46 2.54
C GLY A 39 -13.33 -18.44 3.38
N PRO A 40 -12.62 -19.37 2.72
CA PRO A 40 -11.85 -20.40 3.38
C PRO A 40 -10.70 -19.83 4.22
N PRO A 41 -10.29 -20.54 5.28
CA PRO A 41 -9.23 -20.10 6.16
C PRO A 41 -7.84 -20.23 5.51
N VAL A 42 -7.05 -19.17 5.56
CA VAL A 42 -5.64 -19.12 5.17
C VAL A 42 -4.80 -18.96 6.45
N PRO A 43 -3.65 -19.64 6.59
CA PRO A 43 -2.73 -19.39 7.71
C PRO A 43 -2.34 -17.92 7.76
N ASN A 44 -2.43 -17.32 8.96
CA ASN A 44 -2.29 -15.88 9.11
C ASN A 44 -0.97 -15.32 8.55
N LYS A 45 0.16 -16.02 8.78
CA LYS A 45 1.46 -15.62 8.22
C LYS A 45 1.45 -15.53 6.69
N ILE A 46 0.90 -16.56 6.04
CA ILE A 46 0.79 -16.62 4.57
C ILE A 46 -0.16 -15.52 4.08
N GLY A 47 -1.30 -15.35 4.74
CA GLY A 47 -2.26 -14.30 4.42
C GLY A 47 -1.65 -12.91 4.48
N TRP A 48 -0.84 -12.60 5.50
CA TRP A 48 -0.13 -11.33 5.60
C TRP A 48 0.89 -11.13 4.47
N VAL A 49 1.70 -12.13 4.16
CA VAL A 49 2.65 -12.04 3.04
C VAL A 49 1.91 -11.79 1.73
N LEU A 50 0.86 -12.56 1.44
CA LEU A 50 0.08 -12.40 0.20
C LEU A 50 -0.61 -11.04 0.12
N MET A 51 -1.15 -10.55 1.24
CA MET A 51 -1.88 -9.29 1.31
C MET A 51 -0.96 -8.07 1.10
N GLU A 52 0.26 -8.11 1.66
CA GLU A 52 1.17 -6.97 1.68
C GLU A 52 2.25 -7.02 0.59
N SER A 53 2.56 -8.19 0.01
CA SER A 53 3.58 -8.28 -1.04
C SER A 53 3.21 -7.56 -2.36
N PRO A 54 1.94 -7.45 -2.79
CA PRO A 54 1.61 -6.75 -4.03
C PRO A 54 2.04 -5.29 -4.05
N VAL A 55 1.94 -4.58 -2.92
CA VAL A 55 2.36 -3.17 -2.86
C VAL A 55 3.88 -3.03 -3.00
N PHE A 56 4.65 -3.93 -2.39
CA PHE A 56 6.10 -3.97 -2.51
C PHE A 56 6.53 -4.21 -3.97
N VAL A 57 5.94 -5.23 -4.62
CA VAL A 57 6.27 -5.59 -6.01
C VAL A 57 5.82 -4.50 -6.98
N ALA A 58 4.58 -4.00 -6.84
CA ALA A 58 4.05 -2.95 -7.71
C ALA A 58 4.89 -1.67 -7.64
N MET A 59 5.32 -1.27 -6.44
CA MET A 59 6.18 -0.09 -6.26
C MET A 59 7.55 -0.29 -6.93
N CYS A 60 8.15 -1.49 -6.83
CA CYS A 60 9.37 -1.82 -7.57
C CYS A 60 9.17 -1.70 -9.09
N VAL A 61 8.06 -2.24 -9.61
CA VAL A 61 7.76 -2.18 -11.05
C VAL A 61 7.59 -0.74 -11.50
N LEU A 62 6.82 0.07 -10.76
CA LEU A 62 6.62 1.50 -11.07
C LEU A 62 7.94 2.27 -11.07
N TRP A 63 8.79 2.02 -10.08
CA TRP A 63 10.11 2.64 -10.01
C TRP A 63 11.00 2.24 -11.19
N LEU A 64 11.11 0.95 -11.52
CA LEU A 64 11.95 0.45 -12.60
C LEU A 64 11.52 0.94 -13.99
N LEU A 65 10.22 1.17 -14.20
CA LEU A 65 9.65 1.65 -15.46
C LEU A 65 9.65 3.18 -15.58
N SER A 66 10.06 3.90 -14.52
CA SER A 66 10.09 5.35 -14.49
C SER A 66 11.38 5.92 -15.09
N GLU A 67 11.28 7.07 -15.76
CA GLU A 67 12.44 7.86 -16.16
C GLU A 67 13.12 8.59 -14.98
N ARG A 68 12.42 8.65 -13.81
CA ARG A 68 12.85 9.36 -12.60
C ARG A 68 13.51 8.45 -11.55
N THR A 69 13.94 7.27 -11.97
CA THR A 69 14.51 6.20 -11.12
C THR A 69 15.64 6.68 -10.22
N TRP A 70 16.48 7.59 -10.71
CA TRP A 70 17.68 8.07 -10.00
C TRP A 70 17.57 9.51 -9.48
N GLU A 71 16.41 10.14 -9.59
CA GLU A 71 16.21 11.45 -8.95
C GLU A 71 16.22 11.28 -7.42
N ALA A 72 16.92 12.16 -6.70
CA ALA A 72 17.14 12.03 -5.26
C ALA A 72 15.84 11.98 -4.43
N GLY A 73 14.85 12.82 -4.73
CA GLY A 73 13.57 12.83 -4.05
C GLY A 73 12.76 11.54 -4.26
N PRO A 74 12.40 11.18 -5.50
CA PRO A 74 11.74 9.93 -5.82
C PRO A 74 12.44 8.69 -5.28
N LEU A 75 13.78 8.62 -5.40
CA LEU A 75 14.57 7.50 -4.89
C LEU A 75 14.49 7.39 -3.35
N THR A 76 14.54 8.52 -2.65
CA THR A 76 14.43 8.54 -1.19
C THR A 76 13.05 8.05 -0.74
N LEU A 77 11.98 8.55 -1.37
CA LEU A 77 10.61 8.11 -1.09
C LEU A 77 10.43 6.63 -1.39
N PHE A 78 10.97 6.15 -2.51
CA PHE A 78 11.00 4.73 -2.86
C PHE A 78 11.69 3.91 -1.78
N ALA A 79 12.90 4.30 -1.35
CA ALA A 79 13.66 3.57 -0.35
C ALA A 79 12.93 3.48 1.00
N LEU A 80 12.34 4.59 1.47
CA LEU A 80 11.54 4.63 2.70
C LEU A 80 10.29 3.73 2.59
N PHE A 81 9.58 3.82 1.46
CA PHE A 81 8.41 2.99 1.19
C PHE A 81 8.77 1.50 1.18
N GLN A 82 9.84 1.13 0.48
CA GLN A 82 10.29 -0.26 0.40
C GLN A 82 10.80 -0.79 1.73
N ALA A 83 11.51 0.02 2.53
CA ALA A 83 11.92 -0.37 3.87
C ALA A 83 10.71 -0.67 4.77
N HIS A 84 9.67 0.18 4.72
CA HIS A 84 8.42 -0.05 5.44
C HIS A 84 7.74 -1.36 5.01
N TYR A 85 7.55 -1.57 3.70
CA TYR A 85 6.86 -2.77 3.20
C TYR A 85 7.71 -4.04 3.25
N LEU A 86 9.03 -3.94 3.20
CA LEU A 86 9.92 -5.06 3.50
C LEU A 86 9.67 -5.58 4.93
N GLN A 87 9.62 -4.67 5.89
CA GLN A 87 9.32 -5.00 7.27
C GLN A 87 7.90 -5.58 7.41
N ARG A 88 6.90 -4.93 6.81
CA ARG A 88 5.49 -5.27 6.98
C ARG A 88 5.10 -6.56 6.25
N ALA A 89 5.57 -6.75 5.00
CA ALA A 89 5.18 -7.89 4.16
C ALA A 89 5.96 -9.17 4.48
N PHE A 90 7.22 -9.05 4.90
CA PHE A 90 8.09 -10.22 5.04
C PHE A 90 8.60 -10.42 6.47
N ILE A 91 9.15 -9.38 7.12
CA ILE A 91 9.74 -9.53 8.46
C ILE A 91 8.65 -9.74 9.51
N PHE A 92 7.62 -8.88 9.54
CA PHE A 92 6.55 -8.97 10.52
C PHE A 92 5.82 -10.32 10.52
N PRO A 93 5.39 -10.90 9.37
CA PRO A 93 4.76 -12.20 9.36
C PRO A 93 5.64 -13.34 9.88
N LEU A 94 6.97 -13.26 9.67
CA LEU A 94 7.90 -14.24 10.20
C LEU A 94 7.97 -14.18 11.73
N LEU A 95 7.89 -12.98 12.32
CA LEU A 95 7.94 -12.76 13.77
C LEU A 95 6.61 -13.06 14.47
N MET A 96 5.49 -13.18 13.75
CA MET A 96 4.20 -13.49 14.34
C MET A 96 4.22 -14.84 15.05
N ARG A 97 3.62 -14.89 16.24
CA ARG A 97 3.46 -16.12 17.03
C ARG A 97 2.01 -16.61 16.95
N GLY A 98 1.83 -17.92 17.09
CA GLY A 98 0.52 -18.55 17.07
C GLY A 98 0.10 -19.09 15.70
N ALA A 99 -1.01 -19.82 15.66
CA ALA A 99 -1.55 -20.51 14.49
C ALA A 99 -2.92 -19.94 14.07
N SER A 100 -3.11 -18.63 14.24
CA SER A 100 -4.35 -17.95 13.82
C SER A 100 -4.52 -18.00 12.29
N LYS A 101 -5.77 -17.87 11.86
CA LYS A 101 -6.15 -17.91 10.45
C LYS A 101 -6.90 -16.63 10.08
N MET A 102 -6.89 -16.28 8.80
CA MET A 102 -7.72 -15.21 8.25
C MET A 102 -8.50 -15.73 7.04
N PRO A 103 -9.69 -15.17 6.75
CA PRO A 103 -10.44 -15.56 5.56
C PRO A 103 -9.75 -15.12 4.28
N LEU A 104 -9.82 -15.96 3.24
CA LEU A 104 -9.25 -15.65 1.92
C LEU A 104 -9.78 -14.34 1.33
N GLY A 105 -11.07 -14.03 1.54
CA GLY A 105 -11.67 -12.77 1.06
C GLY A 105 -10.99 -11.52 1.62
N ILE A 106 -10.58 -11.57 2.89
CA ILE A 106 -9.81 -10.48 3.52
C ILE A 106 -8.43 -10.35 2.88
N VAL A 107 -7.76 -11.49 2.59
CA VAL A 107 -6.47 -11.49 1.88
C VAL A 107 -6.60 -10.83 0.51
N VAL A 108 -7.58 -11.26 -0.29
CA VAL A 108 -7.82 -10.70 -1.64
C VAL A 108 -8.16 -9.22 -1.58
N MET A 109 -9.01 -8.80 -0.65
CA MET A 109 -9.33 -7.39 -0.45
C MET A 109 -8.08 -6.56 -0.11
N GLY A 110 -7.23 -7.08 0.78
CA GLY A 110 -5.97 -6.43 1.13
C GLY A 110 -4.99 -6.36 -0.04
N MET A 111 -4.89 -7.41 -0.87
CA MET A 111 -4.09 -7.39 -2.11
C MET A 111 -4.55 -6.30 -3.07
N CYS A 112 -5.86 -6.20 -3.30
CA CYS A 112 -6.44 -5.14 -4.15
C CYS A 112 -6.14 -3.75 -3.58
N PHE A 113 -6.40 -3.53 -2.30
CA PHE A 113 -6.12 -2.27 -1.63
C PHE A 113 -4.64 -1.88 -1.72
N ASN A 114 -3.75 -2.81 -1.43
CA ASN A 114 -2.31 -2.57 -1.47
C ASN A 114 -1.79 -2.29 -2.89
N THR A 115 -2.36 -2.94 -3.91
CA THR A 115 -2.05 -2.61 -5.31
C THR A 115 -2.49 -1.18 -5.65
N LEU A 116 -3.72 -0.80 -5.30
CA LEU A 116 -4.22 0.56 -5.50
C LEU A 116 -3.38 1.60 -4.74
N ASN A 117 -2.94 1.29 -3.51
CA ASN A 117 -2.05 2.14 -2.75
C ASN A 117 -0.70 2.36 -3.46
N ALA A 118 -0.09 1.31 -4.01
CA ALA A 118 1.14 1.44 -4.80
C ALA A 118 0.93 2.33 -6.04
N LEU A 119 -0.18 2.14 -6.77
CA LEU A 119 -0.53 2.95 -7.93
C LEU A 119 -0.74 4.43 -7.56
N MET A 120 -1.38 4.70 -6.42
CA MET A 120 -1.59 6.05 -5.93
C MET A 120 -0.29 6.73 -5.55
N GLN A 121 0.55 6.09 -4.73
CA GLN A 121 1.81 6.66 -4.25
C GLN A 121 2.87 6.70 -5.36
N GLY A 122 3.12 5.57 -6.02
CA GLY A 122 4.12 5.48 -7.09
C GLY A 122 3.70 6.24 -8.34
N GLY A 123 2.40 6.27 -8.67
CA GLY A 123 1.86 7.08 -9.76
C GLY A 123 2.17 8.56 -9.59
N TRP A 124 1.95 9.11 -8.39
CA TRP A 124 2.34 10.48 -8.09
C TRP A 124 3.85 10.67 -8.13
N ILE A 125 4.60 9.88 -7.37
CA ILE A 125 6.05 10.05 -7.20
C ILE A 125 6.80 10.00 -8.53
N PHE A 126 6.45 9.03 -9.39
CA PHE A 126 7.25 8.71 -10.56
C PHE A 126 6.72 9.28 -11.88
N TYR A 127 5.41 9.57 -11.97
CA TYR A 127 4.78 9.85 -13.28
C TYR A 127 4.01 11.15 -13.33
N VAL A 128 3.40 11.61 -12.23
CA VAL A 128 2.45 12.72 -12.25
C VAL A 128 2.99 13.99 -11.63
N SER A 129 3.83 13.89 -10.59
CA SER A 129 4.41 15.07 -9.94
C SER A 129 5.17 15.95 -10.95
N PRO A 130 5.04 17.29 -10.87
CA PRO A 130 5.69 18.21 -11.79
C PRO A 130 7.21 18.00 -11.85
N GLU A 131 7.80 18.30 -12.99
CA GLU A 131 9.24 18.28 -13.15
C GLU A 131 9.92 19.25 -12.16
N GLY A 132 10.99 18.82 -11.49
CA GLY A 132 11.66 19.59 -10.46
C GLY A 132 10.92 19.68 -9.11
N TYR A 133 9.76 19.04 -8.95
CA TYR A 133 8.96 19.09 -7.70
C TYR A 133 9.77 18.74 -6.45
N TYR A 134 10.72 17.83 -6.59
CA TYR A 134 11.57 17.37 -5.49
C TYR A 134 12.97 18.04 -5.42
N ALA A 135 13.28 19.01 -6.30
CA ALA A 135 14.63 19.56 -6.43
C ALA A 135 15.16 20.17 -5.13
N ASP A 136 14.33 20.96 -4.45
CA ASP A 136 14.69 21.66 -3.21
C ASP A 136 14.19 20.96 -1.94
N TRP A 137 13.71 19.72 -2.06
CA TRP A 137 13.01 19.03 -0.96
C TRP A 137 13.88 18.88 0.27
N PHE A 138 15.14 18.48 0.09
CA PHE A 138 16.09 18.28 1.20
C PHE A 138 16.60 19.57 1.83
N ALA A 139 16.36 20.73 1.21
CA ALA A 139 16.67 22.04 1.79
C ALA A 139 15.53 22.52 2.72
N GLN A 140 14.38 21.89 2.71
CA GLN A 140 13.21 22.33 3.47
C GLN A 140 13.15 21.65 4.85
N PRO A 141 13.03 22.44 5.95
CA PRO A 141 13.04 21.88 7.32
C PRO A 141 11.89 20.90 7.60
N TYR A 142 10.73 21.08 6.97
CA TYR A 142 9.56 20.21 7.20
C TYR A 142 9.78 18.76 6.79
N ILE A 143 10.72 18.46 5.89
CA ILE A 143 11.08 17.10 5.49
C ILE A 143 11.65 16.30 6.68
N TYR A 144 12.30 16.97 7.63
CA TYR A 144 12.95 16.35 8.78
C TYR A 144 12.07 16.34 10.03
N ILE A 145 10.95 17.09 10.00
CA ILE A 145 10.04 17.22 11.15
C ILE A 145 8.82 16.28 10.98
N GLY A 146 8.48 15.87 9.76
CA GLY A 146 7.37 14.99 9.43
C GLY A 146 6.16 15.72 8.88
#